data_a50dfdcfea96205616133d6a80344223
#
_entry.id   a50dfdcfea96205616133d6a80344223
#
_cell.length_a   1.000
_cell.length_b   1.000
_cell.length_c   1.000
_cell.angle_alpha   90.00
_cell.angle_beta   90.00
_cell.angle_gamma   90.00
#
_symmetry.space_group_name_H-M   'P 1'
#
loop_
_entity.id
_entity.type
_entity.pdbx_description
1 polymer ?
#
loop_
_entity_poly.entity_id
_entity_poly.type
_entity_poly.pdbx_seq_one_letter_code
_entity_poly.pdbx_strand_id
1 'polypeptide(L)'
;MLHALVTAADVQDRDGGILLLAKLFGQFPFLRKLFADSAYAGPVFANGIAQVMPNLVHEIVRRSDQAKGFVVEPKRWIVERSIAWLNRCRRLAKDWENRNHNALAFLHLASIRLMLRKLCNPS
;
A
#
# COMPACT_ATOMS: atom_id res chain seq x y z
N MET A 1 1.03 1.36 9.10
CA MET A 1 1.60 0.65 7.93
C MET A 1 2.09 -0.72 8.41
N LEU A 2 1.55 -1.79 7.84
CA LEU A 2 1.96 -3.15 8.22
C LEU A 2 3.28 -3.55 7.57
N HIS A 3 3.45 -3.23 6.30
CA HIS A 3 4.64 -3.55 5.53
C HIS A 3 4.76 -2.63 4.33
N ALA A 4 5.96 -2.54 3.78
CA ALA A 4 6.23 -1.78 2.56
C ALA A 4 7.33 -2.47 1.75
N LEU A 5 7.33 -2.22 0.47
CA LEU A 5 8.32 -2.71 -0.47
C LEU A 5 8.67 -1.59 -1.45
N VAL A 6 9.94 -1.42 -1.74
CA VAL A 6 10.41 -0.53 -2.79
C VAL A 6 10.99 -1.38 -3.91
N THR A 7 10.48 -1.19 -5.11
CA THR A 7 10.91 -1.91 -6.32
C THR A 7 11.43 -0.94 -7.37
N ALA A 8 12.14 -1.45 -8.36
CA ALA A 8 12.49 -0.67 -9.54
C ALA A 8 11.24 -0.24 -10.31
N ALA A 9 11.31 0.87 -11.03
CA ALA A 9 10.16 1.47 -11.71
C ALA A 9 9.60 0.60 -12.86
N ASP A 10 10.35 -0.36 -13.34
CA ASP A 10 9.94 -1.32 -14.38
C ASP A 10 9.10 -2.49 -13.84
N VAL A 11 9.05 -2.66 -12.52
CA VAL A 11 8.21 -3.68 -11.89
C VAL A 11 6.76 -3.20 -11.87
N GLN A 12 5.86 -4.03 -12.43
CA GLN A 12 4.43 -3.71 -12.44
C GLN A 12 3.83 -3.79 -11.03
N ASP A 13 2.86 -2.94 -10.75
CA ASP A 13 2.19 -2.87 -9.44
C ASP A 13 1.62 -4.22 -9.00
N ARG A 14 1.07 -4.99 -9.93
CA ARG A 14 0.52 -6.33 -9.65
C ARG A 14 1.58 -7.29 -9.12
N ASP A 15 2.75 -7.29 -9.74
CA ASP A 15 3.85 -8.16 -9.34
C ASP A 15 4.44 -7.72 -8.01
N GLY A 16 4.61 -6.42 -7.82
CA GLY A 16 5.02 -5.84 -6.55
C GLY A 16 4.04 -6.12 -5.42
N GLY A 17 2.73 -6.06 -5.70
CA GLY A 17 1.68 -6.39 -4.75
C GLY A 17 1.72 -7.84 -4.30
N ILE A 18 1.96 -8.78 -5.19
CA ILE A 18 2.10 -10.22 -4.87
C ILE A 18 3.33 -10.45 -3.98
N LEU A 19 4.46 -9.82 -4.29
CA LEU A 19 5.68 -9.90 -3.47
C LEU A 19 5.45 -9.35 -2.07
N LEU A 20 4.73 -8.24 -1.97
CA LEU A 20 4.38 -7.63 -0.69
C LEU A 20 3.53 -8.57 0.16
N LEU A 21 2.52 -9.19 -0.44
CA LEU A 21 1.65 -10.15 0.25
C LEU A 21 2.40 -11.41 0.68
N ALA A 22 3.35 -11.88 -0.12
CA ALA A 22 4.21 -13.01 0.26
C ALA A 22 5.01 -12.72 1.54
N LYS A 23 5.49 -11.50 1.69
CA LYS A 23 6.18 -11.06 2.92
C LYS A 23 5.23 -10.90 4.10
N LEU A 24 4.02 -10.41 3.86
CA LEU A 24 3.00 -10.25 4.90
C LEU A 24 2.52 -11.60 5.44
N PHE A 25 2.44 -12.63 4.63
CA PHE A 25 1.96 -13.95 5.04
C PHE A 25 2.73 -14.52 6.23
N GLY A 26 4.05 -14.35 6.25
CA GLY A 26 4.89 -14.83 7.37
C GLY A 26 4.71 -14.05 8.66
N GLN A 27 4.29 -12.78 8.58
CA GLN A 27 4.18 -11.87 9.73
C GLN A 27 2.73 -11.68 10.20
N PHE A 28 1.78 -11.68 9.27
CA PHE A 28 0.37 -11.37 9.53
C PHE A 28 -0.56 -12.40 8.88
N PRO A 29 -0.47 -13.69 9.28
CA PRO A 29 -1.27 -14.75 8.66
C PRO A 29 -2.78 -14.64 8.94
N PHE A 30 -3.19 -13.79 9.87
CA PHE A 30 -4.58 -13.56 10.28
C PHE A 30 -5.31 -12.52 9.41
N LEU A 31 -4.66 -11.92 8.43
CA LEU A 31 -5.32 -10.99 7.50
C LEU A 31 -6.38 -11.74 6.67
N ARG A 32 -7.57 -11.16 6.58
CA ARG A 32 -8.72 -11.79 5.92
C ARG A 32 -9.23 -11.06 4.71
N LYS A 33 -9.07 -9.73 4.66
CA LYS A 33 -9.59 -8.93 3.57
C LYS A 33 -8.58 -7.88 3.10
N LEU A 34 -8.45 -7.77 1.79
CA LEU A 34 -7.61 -6.79 1.10
C LEU A 34 -8.48 -5.94 0.18
N PHE A 35 -8.30 -4.64 0.26
CA PHE A 35 -8.85 -3.69 -0.71
C PHE A 35 -7.73 -3.18 -1.60
N ALA A 36 -7.94 -3.23 -2.90
CA ALA A 36 -6.99 -2.73 -3.89
C ALA A 36 -7.71 -1.93 -4.97
N ASP A 37 -7.01 -1.05 -5.64
CA ASP A 37 -7.57 -0.27 -6.72
C ASP A 37 -7.63 -1.04 -8.05
N SER A 38 -8.13 -0.41 -9.10
CA SER A 38 -8.30 -1.04 -10.41
C SER A 38 -7.00 -1.47 -11.09
N ALA A 39 -5.85 -0.93 -10.70
CA ALA A 39 -4.54 -1.35 -11.22
C ALA A 39 -4.21 -2.80 -10.87
N TYR A 40 -4.80 -3.31 -9.80
CA TYR A 40 -4.65 -4.70 -9.33
C TYR A 40 -5.74 -5.64 -9.85
N ALA A 41 -6.62 -5.18 -10.72
CA ALA A 41 -7.65 -6.02 -11.32
C ALA A 41 -7.06 -7.04 -12.28
N GLY A 42 -7.70 -8.21 -12.37
CA GLY A 42 -7.38 -9.24 -13.34
C GLY A 42 -6.93 -10.56 -12.74
N PRO A 43 -6.80 -11.60 -13.58
CA PRO A 43 -6.54 -12.96 -13.13
C PRO A 43 -5.14 -13.16 -12.56
N VAL A 44 -4.15 -12.41 -13.02
CA VAL A 44 -2.75 -12.55 -12.56
C VAL A 44 -2.64 -12.25 -11.07
N PHE A 45 -3.20 -11.14 -10.63
CA PHE A 45 -3.19 -10.74 -9.22
C PHE A 45 -4.05 -11.67 -8.36
N ALA A 46 -5.24 -12.03 -8.85
CA ALA A 46 -6.14 -12.94 -8.16
C ALA A 46 -5.51 -14.32 -7.95
N ASN A 47 -4.86 -14.87 -8.97
CA ASN A 47 -4.16 -16.16 -8.89
C ASN A 47 -2.94 -16.08 -7.96
N GLY A 48 -2.20 -14.99 -8.00
CA GLY A 48 -1.07 -14.76 -7.11
C GLY A 48 -1.49 -14.72 -5.64
N ILE A 49 -2.59 -14.04 -5.32
CA ILE A 49 -3.15 -14.02 -3.97
C ILE A 49 -3.58 -15.41 -3.53
N ALA A 50 -4.25 -16.17 -4.38
CA ALA A 50 -4.71 -17.52 -4.06
C ALA A 50 -3.56 -18.47 -3.74
N GLN A 51 -2.41 -18.29 -4.36
CA GLN A 51 -1.21 -19.09 -4.07
C GLN A 51 -0.51 -18.68 -2.78
N VAL A 52 -0.45 -17.39 -2.50
CA VAL A 52 0.29 -16.83 -1.36
C VAL A 52 -0.55 -16.81 -0.10
N MET A 53 -1.80 -16.36 -0.20
CA MET A 53 -2.72 -16.22 0.94
C MET A 53 -4.12 -16.72 0.56
N PRO A 54 -4.34 -18.05 0.54
CA PRO A 54 -5.60 -18.61 0.05
C PRO A 54 -6.83 -18.19 0.86
N ASN A 55 -6.66 -17.81 2.12
CA ASN A 55 -7.75 -17.35 2.99
C ASN A 55 -8.03 -15.86 2.90
N LEU A 56 -7.26 -15.12 2.11
CA LEU A 56 -7.43 -13.68 1.93
C LEU A 56 -8.45 -13.41 0.82
N VAL A 57 -9.52 -12.70 1.18
CA VAL A 57 -10.51 -12.20 0.22
C VAL A 57 -10.04 -10.83 -0.26
N HIS A 58 -9.89 -10.67 -1.56
CA HIS A 58 -9.55 -9.38 -2.15
C HIS A 58 -10.76 -8.75 -2.83
N GLU A 59 -10.86 -7.44 -2.72
CA GLU A 59 -11.90 -6.63 -3.34
C GLU A 59 -11.26 -5.49 -4.11
N ILE A 60 -11.57 -5.42 -5.42
CA ILE A 60 -11.12 -4.32 -6.27
C ILE A 60 -12.10 -3.16 -6.12
N VAL A 61 -11.62 -2.05 -5.59
CA VAL A 61 -12.40 -0.83 -5.47
C VAL A 61 -12.33 -0.06 -6.79
N ARG A 62 -13.46 0.05 -7.47
CA ARG A 62 -13.58 0.78 -8.73
C ARG A 62 -14.41 2.03 -8.54
N ARG A 63 -14.06 3.07 -9.30
CA ARG A 63 -14.92 4.25 -9.39
C ARG A 63 -16.23 3.85 -10.07
N SER A 64 -17.35 4.28 -9.52
CA SER A 64 -18.65 4.06 -10.16
C SER A 64 -18.71 4.76 -11.51
N ASP A 65 -18.97 4.03 -12.59
CA ASP A 65 -19.11 4.58 -13.94
C ASP A 65 -20.32 5.55 -14.06
N GLN A 66 -21.26 5.45 -13.12
CA GLN A 66 -22.43 6.34 -13.05
C GLN A 66 -22.16 7.64 -12.29
N ALA A 67 -21.01 7.77 -11.64
CA ALA A 67 -20.67 8.96 -10.89
C ALA A 67 -20.23 10.09 -11.81
N LYS A 68 -21.03 11.17 -11.85
CA LYS A 68 -20.66 12.43 -12.49
C LYS A 68 -19.96 13.32 -11.46
N GLY A 69 -18.73 13.75 -11.77
CA GLY A 69 -17.96 14.63 -10.90
C GLY A 69 -17.06 13.91 -9.88
N PHE A 70 -16.66 14.63 -8.83
CA PHE A 70 -15.80 14.09 -7.78
C PHE A 70 -16.63 13.22 -6.83
N VAL A 71 -16.29 11.92 -6.76
CA VAL A 71 -16.91 10.98 -5.83
C VAL A 71 -15.84 10.43 -4.90
N VAL A 72 -16.08 10.54 -3.59
CA VAL A 72 -15.22 9.95 -2.57
C VAL A 72 -15.58 8.48 -2.43
N GLU A 73 -14.70 7.62 -2.93
CA GLU A 73 -14.85 6.17 -2.75
C GLU A 73 -14.62 5.77 -1.29
N PRO A 74 -15.47 4.90 -0.73
CA PRO A 74 -15.28 4.42 0.64
C PRO A 74 -13.89 3.81 0.84
N LYS A 75 -13.21 4.19 1.91
CA LYS A 75 -11.88 3.69 2.31
C LYS A 75 -10.69 4.09 1.42
N ARG A 76 -10.91 4.62 0.23
CA ARG A 76 -9.82 5.12 -0.63
C ARG A 76 -9.09 6.30 0.02
N TRP A 77 -9.82 7.19 0.67
CA TRP A 77 -9.27 8.35 1.35
C TRP A 77 -8.22 7.99 2.42
N ILE A 78 -8.32 6.79 3.02
CA ILE A 78 -7.35 6.32 4.03
C ILE A 78 -5.96 6.17 3.41
N VAL A 79 -5.89 5.56 2.24
CA VAL A 79 -4.62 5.36 1.50
C VAL A 79 -4.05 6.72 1.07
N GLU A 80 -4.86 7.55 0.44
CA GLU A 80 -4.45 8.88 -0.03
C GLU A 80 -3.96 9.77 1.12
N ARG A 81 -4.64 9.75 2.24
CA ARG A 81 -4.27 10.49 3.44
C ARG A 81 -2.94 9.99 4.02
N SER A 82 -2.74 8.69 4.08
CA SER A 82 -1.50 8.09 4.58
C SER A 82 -0.31 8.47 3.70
N ILE A 83 -0.46 8.43 2.39
CA ILE A 83 0.57 8.85 1.43
C ILE A 83 0.85 10.35 1.57
N ALA A 84 -0.18 11.18 1.69
CA ALA A 84 -0.03 12.63 1.88
C ALA A 84 0.74 12.96 3.16
N TRP A 85 0.51 12.22 4.24
CA TRP A 85 1.27 12.41 5.47
C TRP A 85 2.73 12.01 5.35
N LEU A 86 3.03 10.93 4.64
CA LEU A 86 4.40 10.50 4.35
C LEU A 86 5.14 11.53 3.49
N ASN A 87 4.47 12.12 2.51
CA ASN A 87 5.04 13.14 1.63
C ASN A 87 5.42 14.45 2.34
N ARG A 88 4.91 14.68 3.56
CA ARG A 88 5.39 15.80 4.39
C ARG A 88 6.83 15.62 4.86
N CYS A 89 7.36 14.41 4.82
CA CYS A 89 8.77 14.17 5.07
C CYS A 89 9.56 14.55 3.81
N ARG A 90 10.43 15.56 3.92
CA ARG A 90 11.21 16.10 2.78
C ARG A 90 11.94 15.03 1.98
N ARG A 91 12.48 14.02 2.67
CA ARG A 91 13.24 12.94 2.05
C ARG A 91 12.39 12.04 1.15
N LEU A 92 11.08 11.95 1.40
CA LEU A 92 10.14 11.15 0.63
C LEU A 92 9.41 11.94 -0.47
N ALA A 93 9.54 13.26 -0.50
CA ALA A 93 8.87 14.11 -1.48
C ALA A 93 9.39 13.91 -2.91
N LYS A 94 10.62 13.44 -3.04
CA LYS A 94 11.27 13.08 -4.31
C LYS A 94 12.08 11.81 -4.13
N ASP A 95 12.34 11.13 -5.23
CA ASP A 95 13.20 9.96 -5.25
C ASP A 95 14.68 10.39 -5.24
N TRP A 96 15.24 10.51 -4.05
CA TRP A 96 16.63 10.89 -3.81
C TRP A 96 17.57 9.69 -3.70
N GLU A 97 17.03 8.50 -3.51
CA GLU A 97 17.81 7.33 -3.14
C GLU A 97 18.13 6.46 -4.36
N ASN A 98 19.40 6.16 -4.56
CA ASN A 98 19.84 5.27 -5.62
C ASN A 98 19.61 3.78 -5.30
N ARG A 99 19.46 3.45 -4.01
CA ARG A 99 19.29 2.07 -3.56
C ARG A 99 17.92 1.86 -2.92
N ASN A 100 17.22 0.83 -3.36
CA ASN A 100 15.87 0.54 -2.88
C ASN A 100 15.81 0.29 -1.37
N HIS A 101 16.83 -0.34 -0.78
CA HIS A 101 16.83 -0.58 0.67
C HIS A 101 16.98 0.70 1.48
N ASN A 102 17.69 1.72 0.96
CA ASN A 102 17.77 3.02 1.61
C ASN A 102 16.43 3.76 1.51
N ALA A 103 15.78 3.73 0.35
CA ALA A 103 14.45 4.30 0.17
C ALA A 103 13.44 3.67 1.13
N LEU A 104 13.47 2.36 1.26
CA LEU A 104 12.62 1.62 2.20
C LEU A 104 12.90 1.99 3.67
N ALA A 105 14.17 2.13 4.04
CA ALA A 105 14.57 2.56 5.38
C ALA A 105 14.02 3.94 5.72
N PHE A 106 14.10 4.91 4.82
CA PHE A 106 13.52 6.25 5.02
C PHE A 106 11.99 6.22 5.10
N LEU A 107 11.33 5.38 4.33
CA LEU A 107 9.88 5.18 4.42
C LEU A 107 9.49 4.64 5.79
N HIS A 108 10.19 3.65 6.31
CA HIS A 108 9.96 3.11 7.65
C HIS A 108 10.19 4.16 8.74
N LEU A 109 11.27 4.94 8.66
CA LEU A 109 11.55 6.02 9.62
C LEU A 109 10.46 7.09 9.61
N ALA A 110 9.99 7.49 8.43
CA ALA A 110 8.89 8.45 8.31
C ALA A 110 7.58 7.91 8.91
N SER A 111 7.28 6.64 8.68
CA SER A 111 6.11 5.96 9.25
C SER A 111 6.19 5.89 10.78
N ILE A 112 7.35 5.52 11.32
CA ILE A 112 7.58 5.50 12.78
C ILE A 112 7.38 6.90 13.37
N ARG A 113 7.93 7.92 12.76
CA ARG A 113 7.74 9.31 13.20
C ARG A 113 6.26 9.71 13.25
N LEU A 114 5.49 9.37 12.23
CA LEU A 114 4.06 9.65 12.19
C LEU A 114 3.29 8.92 13.30
N MET A 115 3.60 7.65 13.51
CA MET A 115 2.98 6.86 14.57
C MET A 115 3.30 7.40 15.96
N LEU A 116 4.55 7.77 16.20
CA LEU A 116 4.98 8.37 17.48
C LEU A 116 4.29 9.72 17.73
N ARG A 117 4.18 10.56 16.70
CA ARG A 117 3.46 11.83 16.83
C ARG A 117 2.00 11.64 17.20
N LYS A 118 1.35 10.66 16.60
CA LYS A 118 -0.04 10.34 16.94
C LYS A 118 -0.20 9.77 18.32
N LEU A 119 0.74 8.98 18.78
CA LEU A 119 0.73 8.41 20.13
C LEU A 119 0.93 9.48 21.20
N CYS A 120 1.85 10.42 20.95
CA CYS A 120 2.15 11.50 21.88
C CYS A 120 1.13 12.67 21.82
N ASN A 121 0.51 12.89 20.68
CA ASN A 121 -0.48 13.94 20.43
C ASN A 121 -1.70 13.33 19.71
N PRO A 122 -2.61 12.68 20.44
CA PRO A 122 -3.72 11.92 19.86
C PRO A 122 -4.84 12.78 19.25
N SER A 123 -4.77 14.07 19.35
CA SER A 123 -5.75 14.99 18.74
C SER A 123 -5.61 15.10 17.21
#